data_1fc10ee20ab0ddd72b7f6636f3bfb947
#
_entry.id   1fc10ee20ab0ddd72b7f6636f3bfb947
#
_cell.length_a   1.000
_cell.length_b   1.000
_cell.length_c   1.000
_cell.angle_alpha   90.00
_cell.angle_beta   90.00
_cell.angle_gamma   90.00
#
_symmetry.space_group_name_H-M   'P 1'
#
loop_
_entity.id
_entity.type
_entity.pdbx_description
1 polymer ?
#
loop_
_entity_poly.entity_id
_entity_poly.type
_entity_poly.pdbx_seq_one_letter_code
_entity_poly.pdbx_strand_id
1 'polypeptide(L)'
;MLWLANWAGFDGEYVLVVSRKGGTNPHLLKVADLKEGKIEPIMLNNEGVTGGTFPIHSGAVIKGHTYVSNLSGGGKWSPLKIYYYETPTSAPEVILNVTLDTIDGANSRHGDNASFNVDENGNGYVFFGNNAATDVLRFTIRNWKEIDPASATVLGSDSKANSYITVNRIWGTDSYIFGGIYMAPKIVDESMSVQYALKSTSVAAQSTACQIISFNDERYLVTMTAGRTEEVTPTMNVYDITKGGDTLTDCLAKFEEGDRKPVYSFILGGGKSISPGTNLNYYIEKDAAGKDSKLYLFAARCDSGFAICEFPIKVALDD
;
A
#
# COMPACT_ATOMS: atom_id res chain seq x y z
N MET A 1 12.39 -21.66 -3.96
CA MET A 1 12.04 -21.57 -2.52
C MET A 1 10.90 -20.60 -2.41
N LEU A 2 9.67 -21.08 -2.16
CA LEU A 2 8.49 -20.23 -2.01
C LEU A 2 8.60 -19.49 -0.66
N TRP A 3 8.92 -18.20 -0.72
CA TRP A 3 8.85 -17.33 0.44
C TRP A 3 7.38 -17.05 0.73
N LEU A 4 6.90 -17.45 1.89
CA LEU A 4 5.57 -17.07 2.38
C LEU A 4 5.61 -15.59 2.77
N ALA A 5 5.52 -14.70 1.78
CA ALA A 5 5.47 -13.27 2.00
C ALA A 5 4.08 -12.88 2.48
N ASN A 6 3.99 -12.09 3.54
CA ASN A 6 2.73 -11.48 3.97
C ASN A 6 2.50 -10.13 3.34
N TRP A 7 3.58 -9.44 3.01
CA TRP A 7 3.57 -8.09 2.51
C TRP A 7 4.77 -7.86 1.57
N ALA A 8 4.59 -7.03 0.57
CA ALA A 8 5.68 -6.53 -0.24
C ALA A 8 5.45 -5.07 -0.62
N GLY A 9 6.51 -4.26 -0.64
CA GLY A 9 6.52 -2.86 -1.04
C GLY A 9 7.45 -2.64 -2.23
N PHE A 10 7.34 -1.49 -2.90
CA PHE A 10 8.12 -1.16 -4.10
C PHE A 10 8.29 0.35 -4.24
N ASP A 11 9.47 0.80 -4.64
CA ASP A 11 9.79 2.22 -4.87
C ASP A 11 10.46 2.50 -6.23
N GLY A 12 10.53 1.52 -7.10
CA GLY A 12 11.20 1.61 -8.41
C GLY A 12 12.61 1.01 -8.40
N GLU A 13 13.34 1.09 -7.31
CA GLU A 13 14.69 0.54 -7.17
C GLU A 13 14.69 -0.79 -6.40
N TYR A 14 13.86 -0.89 -5.37
CA TYR A 14 13.77 -2.05 -4.51
C TYR A 14 12.36 -2.61 -4.40
N VAL A 15 12.29 -3.92 -4.17
CA VAL A 15 11.11 -4.61 -3.64
C VAL A 15 11.42 -5.04 -2.22
N LEU A 16 10.64 -4.55 -1.26
CA LEU A 16 10.66 -5.04 0.12
C LEU A 16 9.74 -6.25 0.23
N VAL A 17 10.25 -7.35 0.76
CA VAL A 17 9.48 -8.56 1.07
C VAL A 17 9.46 -8.76 2.58
N VAL A 18 8.25 -8.86 3.15
CA VAL A 18 8.03 -9.03 4.58
C VAL A 18 7.27 -10.33 4.83
N SER A 19 7.75 -11.13 5.78
CA SER A 19 7.09 -12.37 6.22
C SER A 19 6.91 -12.35 7.73
N ARG A 20 5.72 -12.73 8.19
CA ARG A 20 5.44 -12.93 9.63
C ARG A 20 5.90 -14.28 10.15
N LYS A 21 6.39 -15.17 9.28
CA LYS A 21 6.88 -16.48 9.68
C LYS A 21 8.13 -16.30 10.54
N GLY A 22 8.13 -16.84 11.73
CA GLY A 22 9.27 -16.79 12.64
C GLY A 22 10.54 -17.32 11.98
N GLY A 23 11.65 -16.63 12.18
CA GLY A 23 12.95 -16.97 11.59
C GLY A 23 13.16 -16.53 10.14
N THR A 24 12.20 -15.78 9.55
CA THR A 24 12.37 -15.17 8.22
C THR A 24 12.58 -13.68 8.37
N ASN A 25 13.75 -13.19 7.97
CA ASN A 25 14.02 -11.75 8.00
C ASN A 25 13.33 -11.05 6.81
N PRO A 26 12.81 -9.83 6.98
CA PRO A 26 12.48 -8.96 5.86
C PRO A 26 13.72 -8.76 5.01
N HIS A 27 13.52 -8.59 3.70
CA HIS A 27 14.63 -8.40 2.79
C HIS A 27 14.24 -7.53 1.61
N LEU A 28 15.24 -6.91 1.00
CA LEU A 28 15.12 -6.15 -0.23
C LEU A 28 15.61 -6.98 -1.40
N LEU A 29 14.94 -6.82 -2.53
CA LEU A 29 15.38 -7.32 -3.84
C LEU A 29 15.61 -6.12 -4.75
N LYS A 30 16.75 -6.04 -5.42
CA LYS A 30 17.00 -4.96 -6.40
C LYS A 30 16.21 -5.24 -7.68
N VAL A 31 15.49 -4.25 -8.15
CA VAL A 31 14.70 -4.36 -9.40
C VAL A 31 15.62 -4.61 -10.61
N ALA A 32 16.80 -4.02 -10.64
CA ALA A 32 17.80 -4.26 -11.69
C ALA A 32 18.20 -5.75 -11.77
N ASP A 33 18.45 -6.38 -10.61
CA ASP A 33 18.81 -7.80 -10.56
C ASP A 33 17.64 -8.70 -11.01
N LEU A 34 16.41 -8.34 -10.58
CA LEU A 34 15.21 -9.07 -11.02
C LEU A 34 14.98 -9.00 -12.53
N LYS A 35 15.28 -7.87 -13.18
CA LYS A 35 15.23 -7.72 -14.65
C LYS A 35 16.23 -8.63 -15.37
N GLU A 36 17.34 -8.94 -14.72
CA GLU A 36 18.36 -9.88 -15.22
C GLU A 36 18.07 -11.35 -14.82
N GLY A 37 16.93 -11.60 -14.14
CA GLY A 37 16.57 -12.94 -13.65
C GLY A 37 17.35 -13.38 -12.41
N LYS A 38 18.03 -12.47 -11.74
CA LYS A 38 18.76 -12.73 -10.49
C LYS A 38 17.88 -12.48 -9.28
N ILE A 39 17.95 -13.35 -8.29
CA ILE A 39 17.25 -13.20 -7.00
C ILE A 39 18.30 -13.22 -5.90
N GLU A 40 18.80 -12.07 -5.54
CA GLU A 40 19.82 -11.87 -4.53
C GLU A 40 19.27 -11.03 -3.37
N PRO A 41 18.69 -11.67 -2.31
CA PRO A 41 18.05 -10.95 -1.23
C PRO A 41 19.08 -10.24 -0.33
N ILE A 42 18.85 -8.96 -0.09
CA ILE A 42 19.58 -8.17 0.89
C ILE A 42 18.80 -8.26 2.20
N MET A 43 19.27 -9.07 3.13
CA MET A 43 18.58 -9.34 4.39
C MET A 43 18.64 -8.13 5.32
N LEU A 44 17.48 -7.73 5.88
CA LEU A 44 17.45 -6.71 6.90
C LEU A 44 17.94 -7.26 8.25
N ASN A 45 18.60 -6.42 9.04
CA ASN A 45 18.99 -6.76 10.40
C ASN A 45 17.74 -6.76 11.29
N ASN A 46 17.48 -7.87 11.98
CA ASN A 46 16.35 -8.01 12.92
C ASN A 46 16.72 -7.86 14.39
N GLU A 47 17.92 -7.39 14.69
CA GLU A 47 18.35 -7.17 16.08
C GLU A 47 17.42 -6.17 16.78
N GLY A 48 16.85 -6.57 17.93
CA GLY A 48 15.94 -5.72 18.69
C GLY A 48 14.50 -5.65 18.17
N VAL A 49 14.16 -6.32 17.08
CA VAL A 49 12.78 -6.37 16.57
C VAL A 49 11.92 -7.29 17.45
N THR A 50 11.03 -6.71 18.24
CA THR A 50 10.21 -7.40 19.24
C THR A 50 8.83 -6.78 19.39
N GLY A 51 7.91 -7.53 19.99
CA GLY A 51 6.59 -7.05 20.41
C GLY A 51 5.49 -7.25 19.37
N GLY A 52 4.26 -7.04 19.84
CA GLY A 52 3.06 -7.32 19.06
C GLY A 52 2.75 -8.81 18.96
N THR A 53 1.64 -9.12 18.30
CA THR A 53 1.26 -10.52 17.95
C THR A 53 2.24 -11.08 16.92
N PHE A 54 2.64 -10.26 15.99
CA PHE A 54 3.72 -10.56 15.04
C PHE A 54 4.68 -9.38 15.02
N PRO A 55 5.95 -9.55 15.45
CA PRO A 55 6.94 -8.48 15.50
C PRO A 55 7.24 -7.85 14.13
N ILE A 56 7.02 -8.62 13.07
CA ILE A 56 7.20 -8.26 11.68
C ILE A 56 5.92 -8.64 10.95
N HIS A 57 5.25 -7.69 10.28
CA HIS A 57 3.99 -7.97 9.61
C HIS A 57 3.80 -7.24 8.29
N SER A 58 4.01 -5.93 8.24
CA SER A 58 3.92 -5.12 7.02
C SER A 58 5.11 -4.16 6.92
N GLY A 59 5.20 -3.39 5.85
CA GLY A 59 6.27 -2.42 5.68
C GLY A 59 6.18 -1.68 4.37
N ALA A 60 7.12 -0.77 4.16
CA ALA A 60 7.26 0.00 2.93
C ALA A 60 8.74 0.23 2.61
N VAL A 61 9.05 0.37 1.34
CA VAL A 61 10.28 0.99 0.85
C VAL A 61 9.88 2.20 0.03
N ILE A 62 10.49 3.34 0.31
CA ILE A 62 10.18 4.63 -0.32
C ILE A 62 11.50 5.37 -0.53
N LYS A 63 11.94 5.50 -1.78
CA LYS A 63 13.21 6.16 -2.13
C LYS A 63 14.41 5.61 -1.33
N GLY A 64 14.47 4.29 -1.16
CA GLY A 64 15.50 3.59 -0.41
C GLY A 64 15.31 3.57 1.10
N HIS A 65 14.43 4.41 1.68
CA HIS A 65 14.07 4.36 3.09
C HIS A 65 13.18 3.16 3.38
N THR A 66 13.60 2.31 4.30
CA THR A 66 12.89 1.04 4.57
C THR A 66 12.20 1.07 5.92
N TYR A 67 10.93 0.70 5.93
CA TYR A 67 10.09 0.62 7.12
C TYR A 67 9.55 -0.79 7.27
N VAL A 68 9.51 -1.26 8.51
CA VAL A 68 8.83 -2.50 8.88
C VAL A 68 7.93 -2.21 10.08
N SER A 69 6.69 -2.66 10.03
CA SER A 69 5.76 -2.53 11.15
C SER A 69 5.34 -3.89 11.68
N ASN A 70 4.99 -3.92 12.95
CA ASN A 70 4.43 -5.08 13.61
C ASN A 70 2.89 -5.12 13.47
N LEU A 71 2.28 -6.23 13.90
CA LEU A 71 0.86 -6.32 14.17
C LEU A 71 0.66 -6.24 15.69
N SER A 72 -0.01 -5.18 16.14
CA SER A 72 -0.53 -5.06 17.49
C SER A 72 -1.90 -5.70 17.57
N GLY A 73 -2.05 -6.72 18.37
CA GLY A 73 -3.33 -7.42 18.56
C GLY A 73 -3.27 -8.39 19.71
N GLY A 74 -4.43 -8.68 20.31
CA GLY A 74 -4.53 -9.67 21.39
C GLY A 74 -4.38 -9.10 22.80
N GLY A 75 -4.54 -7.79 23.02
CA GLY A 75 -4.60 -7.18 24.35
C GLY A 75 -4.11 -5.74 24.41
N LYS A 76 -4.52 -5.07 25.47
CA LYS A 76 -4.21 -3.66 25.74
C LYS A 76 -2.71 -3.34 25.72
N TRP A 77 -1.86 -4.30 26.05
CA TRP A 77 -0.43 -4.10 26.30
C TRP A 77 0.46 -4.41 25.11
N SER A 78 -0.13 -4.82 23.97
CA SER A 78 0.65 -5.11 22.78
C SER A 78 1.00 -3.81 22.05
N PRO A 79 2.29 -3.43 21.97
CA PRO A 79 2.66 -2.18 21.33
C PRO A 79 2.48 -2.24 19.81
N LEU A 80 2.08 -1.11 19.22
CA LEU A 80 2.21 -0.84 17.82
C LEU A 80 3.57 -0.19 17.58
N LYS A 81 4.37 -0.75 16.68
CA LYS A 81 5.73 -0.31 16.40
C LYS A 81 5.98 -0.13 14.92
N ILE A 82 6.84 0.84 14.61
CA ILE A 82 7.49 0.99 13.31
C ILE A 82 9.00 0.97 13.54
N TYR A 83 9.68 0.18 12.74
CA TYR A 83 11.12 0.08 12.65
C TYR A 83 11.59 0.73 11.35
N TYR A 84 12.55 1.63 11.45
CA TYR A 84 13.20 2.30 10.33
C TYR A 84 14.62 1.75 10.16
N TYR A 85 15.00 1.51 8.92
CA TYR A 85 16.32 1.03 8.56
C TYR A 85 17.04 2.10 7.73
N GLU A 86 18.11 2.66 8.27
CA GLU A 86 19.00 3.58 7.57
C GLU A 86 19.71 2.86 6.42
N THR A 87 20.18 1.64 6.68
CA THR A 87 20.69 0.70 5.70
C THR A 87 20.15 -0.70 6.02
N PRO A 88 20.09 -1.62 5.07
CA PRO A 88 19.60 -2.97 5.32
C PRO A 88 20.35 -3.73 6.44
N THR A 89 21.62 -3.44 6.63
CA THR A 89 22.50 -4.12 7.60
C THR A 89 22.59 -3.42 8.95
N SER A 90 22.14 -2.16 9.07
CA SER A 90 22.10 -1.45 10.35
C SER A 90 21.03 -2.04 11.27
N ALA A 91 21.23 -1.94 12.59
CA ALA A 91 20.17 -2.23 13.53
C ALA A 91 18.99 -1.26 13.29
N PRO A 92 17.74 -1.75 13.36
CA PRO A 92 16.58 -0.90 13.13
C PRO A 92 16.40 0.12 14.26
N GLU A 93 16.08 1.35 13.86
CA GLU A 93 15.63 2.38 14.80
C GLU A 93 14.12 2.22 15.05
N VAL A 94 13.70 2.19 16.32
CA VAL A 94 12.26 2.18 16.65
C VAL A 94 11.75 3.62 16.60
N ILE A 95 11.06 3.98 15.50
CA ILE A 95 10.54 5.33 15.27
C ILE A 95 9.10 5.53 15.75
N LEU A 96 8.37 4.44 16.01
CA LEU A 96 7.09 4.43 16.70
C LEU A 96 7.07 3.27 17.70
N ASN A 97 6.64 3.54 18.93
CA ASN A 97 6.36 2.53 19.95
C ASN A 97 5.26 3.06 20.85
N VAL A 98 4.03 2.63 20.62
CA VAL A 98 2.85 3.11 21.36
C VAL A 98 1.96 1.94 21.72
N THR A 99 1.41 1.98 22.94
CA THR A 99 0.41 1.02 23.41
C THR A 99 -0.97 1.54 23.05
N LEU A 100 -1.79 0.75 22.36
CA LEU A 100 -3.08 1.21 21.80
C LEU A 100 -4.08 1.68 22.87
N ASP A 101 -4.01 1.17 24.09
CA ASP A 101 -4.84 1.63 25.21
C ASP A 101 -4.49 3.03 25.73
N THR A 102 -3.36 3.59 25.30
CA THR A 102 -2.99 4.99 25.60
C THR A 102 -3.54 5.97 24.56
N ILE A 103 -4.16 5.48 23.48
CA ILE A 103 -4.77 6.29 22.42
C ILE A 103 -6.29 6.25 22.61
N ASP A 104 -6.86 7.38 23.01
CA ASP A 104 -8.30 7.48 23.25
C ASP A 104 -9.11 7.16 22.00
N GLY A 105 -10.11 6.27 22.15
CA GLY A 105 -10.96 5.81 21.05
C GLY A 105 -10.35 4.73 20.15
N ALA A 106 -9.08 4.38 20.29
CA ALA A 106 -8.48 3.33 19.49
C ALA A 106 -8.92 1.92 19.92
N ASN A 107 -9.17 1.05 18.95
CA ASN A 107 -9.37 -0.37 19.21
C ASN A 107 -8.05 -1.11 19.50
N SER A 108 -8.17 -2.30 20.06
CA SER A 108 -7.03 -3.09 20.54
C SER A 108 -6.19 -3.78 19.47
N ARG A 109 -6.54 -3.64 18.17
CA ARG A 109 -5.81 -4.29 17.08
C ARG A 109 -5.60 -3.35 15.90
N HIS A 110 -4.33 -3.07 15.59
CA HIS A 110 -3.90 -2.35 14.42
C HIS A 110 -2.60 -2.94 13.86
N GLY A 111 -2.28 -2.65 12.61
CA GLY A 111 -1.02 -3.08 11.97
C GLY A 111 -1.17 -4.30 11.06
N ASP A 112 -2.39 -4.79 10.80
CA ASP A 112 -2.60 -5.79 9.73
C ASP A 112 -2.14 -5.24 8.37
N ASN A 113 -2.24 -3.94 8.19
CA ASN A 113 -1.66 -3.17 7.11
C ASN A 113 -1.18 -1.80 7.63
N ALA A 114 -0.10 -1.31 7.07
CA ALA A 114 0.41 0.04 7.27
C ALA A 114 0.54 0.73 5.90
N SER A 115 -0.19 1.83 5.71
CA SER A 115 -0.11 2.64 4.50
C SER A 115 0.77 3.86 4.75
N PHE A 116 1.96 3.86 4.18
CA PHE A 116 2.92 4.96 4.30
C PHE A 116 2.72 5.93 3.13
N ASN A 117 2.36 7.16 3.44
CA ASN A 117 2.15 8.24 2.49
C ASN A 117 3.15 9.37 2.77
N VAL A 118 4.37 9.19 2.32
CA VAL A 118 5.51 10.07 2.60
C VAL A 118 5.97 10.71 1.30
N ASP A 119 6.14 12.03 1.30
CA ASP A 119 6.61 12.81 0.16
C ASP A 119 8.12 12.69 -0.07
N GLU A 120 8.62 13.41 -1.05
CA GLU A 120 10.04 13.41 -1.42
C GLU A 120 10.98 14.00 -0.36
N ASN A 121 10.42 14.70 0.64
CA ASN A 121 11.15 15.29 1.76
C ASN A 121 11.01 14.47 3.04
N GLY A 122 10.34 13.32 2.99
CA GLY A 122 10.13 12.46 4.15
C GLY A 122 8.98 12.90 5.05
N ASN A 123 8.04 13.72 4.55
CA ASN A 123 6.92 14.24 5.33
C ASN A 123 5.59 13.64 4.87
N GLY A 124 4.70 13.38 5.80
CA GLY A 124 3.37 12.85 5.48
C GLY A 124 2.72 12.10 6.63
N TYR A 125 2.04 11.01 6.29
CA TYR A 125 1.26 10.24 7.24
C TYR A 125 1.46 8.74 7.06
N VAL A 126 1.34 8.04 8.21
CA VAL A 126 1.21 6.58 8.24
C VAL A 126 -0.18 6.23 8.79
N PHE A 127 -0.93 5.40 8.06
CA PHE A 127 -2.26 4.96 8.45
C PHE A 127 -2.25 3.47 8.79
N PHE A 128 -2.95 3.13 9.89
CA PHE A 128 -3.18 1.75 10.30
C PHE A 128 -4.66 1.48 10.43
N GLY A 129 -5.12 0.43 9.79
CA GLY A 129 -6.51 0.00 9.88
C GLY A 129 -6.79 -0.95 11.03
N ASN A 130 -8.07 -1.04 11.37
CA ASN A 130 -8.62 -1.97 12.34
C ASN A 130 -9.35 -3.13 11.64
N ASN A 131 -9.27 -4.35 12.17
CA ASN A 131 -9.91 -5.50 11.55
C ASN A 131 -11.38 -5.73 11.95
N ALA A 132 -11.86 -5.08 12.98
CA ALA A 132 -13.18 -5.34 13.54
C ALA A 132 -14.09 -4.11 13.62
N ALA A 133 -13.50 -2.91 13.55
CA ALA A 133 -14.20 -1.65 13.70
C ALA A 133 -13.92 -0.71 12.50
N THR A 134 -14.39 0.52 12.63
CA THR A 134 -14.27 1.54 11.57
C THR A 134 -13.17 2.55 11.85
N ASP A 135 -12.43 2.42 12.95
CA ASP A 135 -11.35 3.32 13.29
C ASP A 135 -10.09 3.06 12.46
N VAL A 136 -9.46 4.15 12.09
CA VAL A 136 -8.17 4.19 11.39
C VAL A 136 -7.26 5.07 12.21
N LEU A 137 -6.09 4.56 12.59
CA LEU A 137 -5.08 5.36 13.25
C LEU A 137 -4.22 6.07 12.20
N ARG A 138 -3.98 7.35 12.41
CA ARG A 138 -3.05 8.16 11.63
C ARG A 138 -1.96 8.74 12.53
N PHE A 139 -0.72 8.63 12.10
CA PHE A 139 0.43 9.28 12.70
C PHE A 139 1.09 10.20 11.68
N THR A 140 1.54 11.37 12.13
CA THR A 140 2.37 12.26 11.31
C THR A 140 3.81 11.75 11.32
N ILE A 141 4.43 11.65 10.15
CA ILE A 141 5.85 11.38 9.96
C ILE A 141 6.54 12.58 9.34
N ARG A 142 7.73 12.91 9.82
CA ARG A 142 8.57 14.00 9.31
C ARG A 142 10.02 13.52 9.15
N ASN A 143 10.73 14.14 8.21
CA ASN A 143 12.15 13.85 7.99
C ASN A 143 12.44 12.34 7.94
N TRP A 144 11.55 11.58 7.27
CA TRP A 144 11.61 10.12 7.09
C TRP A 144 11.38 9.28 8.34
N LYS A 145 11.71 9.76 9.53
CA LYS A 145 11.71 8.92 10.74
C LYS A 145 11.19 9.58 12.02
N GLU A 146 10.84 10.84 11.99
CA GLU A 146 10.34 11.53 13.17
C GLU A 146 8.83 11.32 13.29
N ILE A 147 8.40 10.47 14.21
CA ILE A 147 7.00 10.25 14.54
C ILE A 147 6.80 10.57 16.03
N ASP A 148 5.93 11.54 16.33
CA ASP A 148 5.49 11.79 17.69
C ASP A 148 4.33 10.84 18.01
N PRO A 149 4.46 9.91 18.98
CA PRO A 149 3.35 9.05 19.39
C PRO A 149 2.12 9.83 19.88
N ALA A 150 2.32 11.03 20.45
CA ALA A 150 1.22 11.91 20.86
C ALA A 150 0.45 12.54 19.68
N SER A 151 0.99 12.47 18.45
CA SER A 151 0.30 12.90 17.24
C SER A 151 -0.75 11.91 16.74
N ALA A 152 -0.94 10.79 17.45
CA ALA A 152 -1.94 9.78 17.09
C ALA A 152 -3.33 10.42 16.94
N THR A 153 -3.96 10.17 15.81
CA THR A 153 -5.33 10.61 15.54
C THR A 153 -6.16 9.38 15.24
N VAL A 154 -7.25 9.21 15.98
CA VAL A 154 -8.27 8.19 15.68
C VAL A 154 -9.29 8.80 14.73
N LEU A 155 -9.32 8.27 13.52
CA LEU A 155 -10.21 8.72 12.46
C LEU A 155 -11.36 7.71 12.32
N GLY A 156 -12.59 8.20 12.24
CA GLY A 156 -13.75 7.38 11.93
C GLY A 156 -13.82 7.08 10.43
N SER A 157 -14.28 5.90 10.08
CA SER A 157 -14.65 5.55 8.72
C SER A 157 -16.10 5.09 8.71
N ASP A 158 -16.87 5.45 7.69
CA ASP A 158 -18.27 5.04 7.54
C ASP A 158 -18.43 3.56 7.19
N SER A 159 -17.33 2.84 7.00
CA SER A 159 -17.32 1.45 6.58
C SER A 159 -16.27 0.63 7.29
N LYS A 160 -16.67 -0.56 7.73
CA LYS A 160 -15.73 -1.58 8.17
C LYS A 160 -14.98 -2.11 6.96
N ALA A 161 -13.75 -1.64 6.78
CA ALA A 161 -12.89 -2.11 5.70
C ALA A 161 -12.17 -3.43 6.03
N ASN A 162 -12.38 -3.93 7.25
CA ASN A 162 -11.66 -5.08 7.82
C ASN A 162 -10.15 -4.79 7.99
N SER A 163 -9.38 -5.79 8.40
CA SER A 163 -7.95 -5.66 8.72
C SER A 163 -7.06 -5.16 7.56
N TYR A 164 -7.53 -5.30 6.33
CA TYR A 164 -6.73 -5.05 5.13
C TYR A 164 -7.20 -3.80 4.39
N ILE A 165 -7.11 -2.68 5.07
CA ILE A 165 -7.35 -1.39 4.45
C ILE A 165 -6.08 -0.89 3.78
N THR A 166 -6.26 -0.08 2.75
CA THR A 166 -5.24 0.80 2.19
C THR A 166 -5.75 2.23 2.18
N VAL A 167 -4.90 3.16 2.56
CA VAL A 167 -5.15 4.61 2.46
C VAL A 167 -3.96 5.18 1.71
N ASN A 168 -4.12 5.43 0.42
CA ASN A 168 -3.02 5.84 -0.44
C ASN A 168 -3.26 7.25 -0.96
N ARG A 169 -2.25 8.12 -0.81
CA ARG A 169 -2.31 9.51 -1.27
C ARG A 169 -2.45 9.55 -2.79
N ILE A 170 -3.31 10.44 -3.26
CA ILE A 170 -3.43 10.77 -4.68
C ILE A 170 -2.51 11.97 -4.92
N TRP A 171 -1.30 11.68 -5.41
CA TRP A 171 -0.26 12.70 -5.55
C TRP A 171 -0.71 13.84 -6.47
N GLY A 172 -0.34 15.07 -6.11
CA GLY A 172 -0.83 16.29 -6.76
C GLY A 172 -2.17 16.79 -6.24
N THR A 173 -2.74 16.13 -5.20
CA THR A 173 -3.98 16.52 -4.52
C THR A 173 -3.83 16.42 -3.00
N ASP A 174 -4.84 16.92 -2.26
CA ASP A 174 -4.96 16.71 -0.81
C ASP A 174 -5.87 15.52 -0.45
N SER A 175 -6.10 14.63 -1.41
CA SER A 175 -7.00 13.51 -1.27
C SER A 175 -6.26 12.18 -1.22
N TYR A 176 -6.97 11.18 -0.70
CA TYR A 176 -6.51 9.79 -0.58
C TYR A 176 -7.54 8.86 -1.19
N ILE A 177 -7.09 7.73 -1.74
CA ILE A 177 -7.99 6.62 -2.06
C ILE A 177 -7.97 5.62 -0.91
N PHE A 178 -9.15 5.36 -0.37
CA PHE A 178 -9.39 4.42 0.71
C PHE A 178 -10.04 3.15 0.16
N GLY A 179 -9.38 2.02 0.36
CA GLY A 179 -9.86 0.70 -0.07
C GLY A 179 -9.84 -0.31 1.05
N GLY A 180 -10.60 -1.37 0.89
CA GLY A 180 -10.65 -2.48 1.83
C GLY A 180 -11.45 -3.65 1.28
N ILE A 181 -11.35 -4.81 1.94
CA ILE A 181 -11.87 -6.08 1.41
C ILE A 181 -13.39 -6.13 1.23
N TYR A 182 -14.15 -5.38 2.04
CA TYR A 182 -15.62 -5.43 2.03
C TYR A 182 -16.26 -4.09 1.65
N MET A 183 -15.52 -3.21 0.99
CA MET A 183 -16.02 -1.92 0.58
C MET A 183 -15.61 -1.60 -0.85
N ALA A 184 -16.40 -0.77 -1.51
CA ALA A 184 -15.95 -0.09 -2.72
C ALA A 184 -14.94 1.00 -2.38
N PRO A 185 -13.96 1.29 -3.25
CA PRO A 185 -13.02 2.36 -3.02
C PRO A 185 -13.71 3.72 -2.86
N LYS A 186 -13.15 4.56 -1.99
CA LYS A 186 -13.63 5.93 -1.74
C LYS A 186 -12.48 6.91 -1.84
N ILE A 187 -12.80 8.10 -2.31
CA ILE A 187 -11.89 9.23 -2.19
C ILE A 187 -12.22 9.94 -0.88
N VAL A 188 -11.21 10.13 -0.05
CA VAL A 188 -11.32 10.76 1.26
C VAL A 188 -10.26 11.85 1.40
N ASP A 189 -10.48 12.78 2.31
CA ASP A 189 -9.43 13.70 2.75
C ASP A 189 -8.58 13.08 3.88
N GLU A 190 -7.64 13.81 4.42
CA GLU A 190 -6.76 13.35 5.51
C GLU A 190 -7.49 13.05 6.82
N SER A 191 -8.73 13.55 6.98
CA SER A 191 -9.61 13.28 8.12
C SER A 191 -10.53 12.07 7.90
N MET A 192 -10.39 11.36 6.77
CA MET A 192 -11.25 10.27 6.30
C MET A 192 -12.68 10.71 5.93
N SER A 193 -12.93 12.02 5.75
CA SER A 193 -14.19 12.52 5.24
C SER A 193 -14.34 12.17 3.77
N VAL A 194 -15.48 11.53 3.42
CA VAL A 194 -15.72 11.03 2.07
C VAL A 194 -16.01 12.18 1.11
N GLN A 195 -15.19 12.30 0.07
CA GLN A 195 -15.36 13.25 -1.02
C GLN A 195 -16.08 12.62 -2.22
N TYR A 196 -15.82 11.34 -2.46
CA TYR A 196 -16.49 10.56 -3.50
C TYR A 196 -16.49 9.07 -3.11
N ALA A 197 -17.62 8.40 -3.29
CA ALA A 197 -17.73 6.96 -3.07
C ALA A 197 -18.07 6.25 -4.38
N LEU A 198 -17.20 5.36 -4.83
CA LEU A 198 -17.49 4.51 -5.98
C LEU A 198 -18.64 3.53 -5.63
N LYS A 199 -19.49 3.23 -6.60
CA LYS A 199 -20.50 2.18 -6.46
C LYS A 199 -19.81 0.82 -6.34
N SER A 200 -20.42 -0.11 -5.62
CA SER A 200 -19.88 -1.46 -5.43
C SER A 200 -19.68 -2.26 -6.72
N THR A 201 -20.32 -1.81 -7.81
CA THR A 201 -20.22 -2.43 -9.13
C THR A 201 -19.24 -1.72 -10.07
N SER A 202 -18.58 -0.66 -9.62
CA SER A 202 -17.71 0.18 -10.48
C SER A 202 -16.37 -0.49 -10.76
N VAL A 203 -15.89 -1.28 -9.81
CA VAL A 203 -14.65 -2.06 -9.94
C VAL A 203 -14.91 -3.50 -9.52
N ALA A 204 -13.95 -4.38 -9.76
CA ALA A 204 -14.04 -5.77 -9.34
C ALA A 204 -14.30 -5.87 -7.84
N ALA A 205 -15.17 -6.79 -7.42
CA ALA A 205 -15.44 -7.05 -6.01
C ALA A 205 -14.15 -7.43 -5.27
N GLN A 206 -14.07 -7.05 -3.99
CA GLN A 206 -12.91 -7.32 -3.13
C GLN A 206 -11.61 -6.66 -3.63
N SER A 207 -11.71 -5.46 -4.21
CA SER A 207 -10.56 -4.60 -4.53
C SER A 207 -9.99 -4.02 -3.23
N THR A 208 -9.02 -4.73 -2.66
CA THR A 208 -8.48 -4.42 -1.32
C THR A 208 -7.43 -3.33 -1.34
N ALA A 209 -6.57 -3.30 -2.36
CA ALA A 209 -5.61 -2.23 -2.56
C ALA A 209 -6.00 -1.40 -3.79
N CYS A 210 -5.90 -0.09 -3.66
CA CYS A 210 -6.30 0.86 -4.69
C CYS A 210 -5.28 2.00 -4.80
N GLN A 211 -5.05 2.46 -6.04
CA GLN A 211 -4.22 3.63 -6.34
C GLN A 211 -4.90 4.48 -7.42
N ILE A 212 -4.75 5.80 -7.35
CA ILE A 212 -5.03 6.68 -8.48
C ILE A 212 -3.70 7.29 -8.91
N ILE A 213 -3.42 7.19 -10.20
CA ILE A 213 -2.13 7.53 -10.80
C ILE A 213 -2.38 8.50 -11.93
N SER A 214 -1.62 9.60 -11.95
CA SER A 214 -1.51 10.47 -13.11
C SER A 214 -0.20 10.13 -13.83
N PHE A 215 -0.28 9.83 -15.12
CA PHE A 215 0.86 9.48 -15.95
C PHE A 215 0.62 9.97 -17.38
N ASN A 216 1.53 10.78 -17.90
CA ASN A 216 1.45 11.35 -19.26
C ASN A 216 0.09 12.01 -19.56
N ASP A 217 -0.33 12.93 -18.67
CA ASP A 217 -1.61 13.67 -18.72
C ASP A 217 -2.88 12.79 -18.69
N GLU A 218 -2.75 11.49 -18.47
CA GLU A 218 -3.84 10.55 -18.28
C GLU A 218 -3.98 10.16 -16.80
N ARG A 219 -5.19 9.76 -16.41
CA ARG A 219 -5.51 9.31 -15.03
C ARG A 219 -5.97 7.86 -15.04
N TYR A 220 -5.43 7.09 -14.11
CA TYR A 220 -5.75 5.68 -13.98
C TYR A 220 -6.17 5.33 -12.55
N LEU A 221 -7.25 4.58 -12.42
CA LEU A 221 -7.59 3.86 -11.20
C LEU A 221 -7.01 2.45 -11.29
N VAL A 222 -6.14 2.09 -10.38
CA VAL A 222 -5.57 0.75 -10.29
C VAL A 222 -6.10 0.06 -9.04
N THR A 223 -6.56 -1.17 -9.19
CA THR A 223 -7.07 -1.98 -8.08
C THR A 223 -6.41 -3.34 -8.06
N MET A 224 -6.27 -3.93 -6.87
CA MET A 224 -5.85 -5.31 -6.69
C MET A 224 -6.93 -6.08 -5.94
N THR A 225 -7.47 -7.12 -6.57
CA THR A 225 -8.44 -7.99 -5.93
C THR A 225 -7.75 -9.04 -5.06
N ALA A 226 -8.27 -9.25 -3.86
CA ALA A 226 -7.90 -10.37 -3.03
C ALA A 226 -9.01 -10.70 -2.02
N GLY A 227 -9.58 -11.87 -2.14
CA GLY A 227 -10.59 -12.36 -1.22
C GLY A 227 -9.99 -13.16 -0.07
N ARG A 228 -10.83 -13.44 0.92
CA ARG A 228 -10.54 -14.39 2.01
C ARG A 228 -10.83 -15.84 1.63
N THR A 229 -11.26 -16.08 0.41
CA THR A 229 -11.52 -17.44 -0.09
C THR A 229 -10.59 -17.74 -1.24
N GLU A 230 -10.32 -19.02 -1.46
CA GLU A 230 -9.50 -19.51 -2.57
C GLU A 230 -10.12 -19.24 -3.96
N GLU A 231 -11.40 -18.86 -3.99
CA GLU A 231 -12.14 -18.60 -5.22
C GLU A 231 -11.80 -17.25 -5.87
N VAL A 232 -11.25 -16.31 -5.08
CA VAL A 232 -10.90 -14.98 -5.60
C VAL A 232 -9.52 -15.00 -6.21
N THR A 233 -9.47 -14.91 -7.51
CA THR A 233 -8.22 -14.82 -8.27
C THR A 233 -7.58 -13.45 -8.05
N PRO A 234 -6.32 -13.40 -7.58
CA PRO A 234 -5.61 -12.13 -7.40
C PRO A 234 -5.38 -11.45 -8.74
N THR A 235 -6.09 -10.36 -8.97
CA THR A 235 -6.05 -9.65 -10.24
C THR A 235 -5.80 -8.17 -10.02
N MET A 236 -4.74 -7.65 -10.65
CA MET A 236 -4.55 -6.22 -10.80
C MET A 236 -5.36 -5.75 -12.01
N ASN A 237 -6.19 -4.74 -11.81
CA ASN A 237 -6.97 -4.10 -12.88
C ASN A 237 -6.59 -2.63 -12.98
N VAL A 238 -6.41 -2.15 -14.21
CA VAL A 238 -6.14 -0.75 -14.53
C VAL A 238 -7.33 -0.21 -15.32
N TYR A 239 -7.95 0.84 -14.81
CA TYR A 239 -9.08 1.50 -15.44
C TYR A 239 -8.65 2.91 -15.89
N ASP A 240 -8.94 3.27 -17.14
CA ASP A 240 -8.77 4.63 -17.60
C ASP A 240 -9.92 5.49 -17.06
N ILE A 241 -9.56 6.51 -16.28
CA ILE A 241 -10.47 7.49 -15.70
C ILE A 241 -10.16 8.91 -16.18
N THR A 242 -9.46 9.06 -17.31
CA THR A 242 -8.99 10.36 -17.81
C THR A 242 -10.14 11.26 -18.24
N LYS A 243 -11.20 10.67 -18.79
CA LYS A 243 -12.35 11.42 -19.33
C LYS A 243 -13.28 11.88 -18.21
N GLY A 244 -13.87 13.07 -18.36
CA GLY A 244 -14.94 13.55 -17.47
C GLY A 244 -14.81 14.99 -17.04
N GLY A 245 -13.62 15.56 -17.07
CA GLY A 245 -13.39 16.95 -16.67
C GLY A 245 -12.06 17.15 -15.98
N ASP A 246 -11.86 18.33 -15.40
CA ASP A 246 -10.60 18.71 -14.76
C ASP A 246 -10.47 18.11 -13.34
N THR A 247 -11.61 17.89 -12.67
CA THR A 247 -11.60 17.35 -11.31
C THR A 247 -11.59 15.82 -11.31
N LEU A 248 -10.96 15.24 -10.29
CA LEU A 248 -10.98 13.79 -10.08
C LEU A 248 -12.41 13.26 -9.91
N THR A 249 -13.26 14.01 -9.21
CA THR A 249 -14.66 13.62 -8.96
C THR A 249 -15.44 13.51 -10.26
N ASP A 250 -15.27 14.47 -11.19
CA ASP A 250 -15.94 14.46 -12.49
C ASP A 250 -15.44 13.28 -13.34
N CYS A 251 -14.12 12.98 -13.29
CA CYS A 251 -13.54 11.84 -13.96
C CYS A 251 -14.12 10.51 -13.44
N LEU A 252 -14.25 10.35 -12.13
CA LEU A 252 -14.83 9.16 -11.52
C LEU A 252 -16.33 9.04 -11.82
N ALA A 253 -17.09 10.15 -11.78
CA ALA A 253 -18.51 10.16 -12.15
C ALA A 253 -18.68 9.70 -13.61
N LYS A 254 -17.84 10.22 -14.51
CA LYS A 254 -17.88 9.85 -15.94
C LYS A 254 -17.49 8.39 -16.16
N PHE A 255 -16.49 7.90 -15.46
CA PHE A 255 -16.11 6.47 -15.46
C PHE A 255 -17.29 5.58 -15.06
N GLU A 256 -18.06 5.97 -14.04
CA GLU A 256 -19.21 5.20 -13.58
C GLU A 256 -20.40 5.19 -14.53
N GLU A 257 -20.49 6.14 -15.44
CA GLU A 257 -21.50 6.16 -16.52
C GLU A 257 -21.13 5.20 -17.67
N GLY A 258 -19.85 4.85 -17.81
CA GLY A 258 -19.32 4.02 -18.89
C GLY A 258 -19.45 2.51 -18.63
N ASP A 259 -18.76 1.73 -19.45
CA ASP A 259 -18.75 0.26 -19.36
C ASP A 259 -17.83 -0.28 -18.23
N ARG A 260 -17.01 0.59 -17.65
CA ARG A 260 -16.14 0.29 -16.49
C ARG A 260 -15.24 -0.93 -16.68
N LYS A 261 -14.82 -1.18 -17.92
CA LYS A 261 -13.89 -2.26 -18.22
C LYS A 261 -12.46 -1.82 -17.96
N PRO A 262 -11.63 -2.70 -17.38
CA PRO A 262 -10.22 -2.40 -17.27
C PRO A 262 -9.58 -2.33 -18.66
N VAL A 263 -8.70 -1.35 -18.86
CA VAL A 263 -7.88 -1.23 -20.08
C VAL A 263 -6.71 -2.21 -20.05
N TYR A 264 -6.37 -2.68 -18.85
CA TYR A 264 -5.37 -3.71 -18.62
C TYR A 264 -5.73 -4.54 -17.38
N SER A 265 -5.47 -5.84 -17.45
CA SER A 265 -5.61 -6.75 -16.31
C SER A 265 -4.44 -7.72 -16.28
N PHE A 266 -3.92 -7.98 -15.08
CA PHE A 266 -2.86 -8.93 -14.83
C PHE A 266 -3.26 -9.87 -13.68
N ILE A 267 -3.22 -11.18 -13.93
CA ILE A 267 -3.49 -12.20 -12.93
C ILE A 267 -2.17 -12.56 -12.24
N LEU A 268 -2.07 -12.24 -10.97
CA LEU A 268 -0.97 -12.68 -10.13
C LEU A 268 -1.22 -14.14 -9.74
N GLY A 269 -0.34 -15.04 -10.11
CA GLY A 269 -0.52 -16.49 -9.94
C GLY A 269 -0.96 -16.92 -8.53
N GLY A 270 -1.45 -18.12 -8.40
CA GLY A 270 -2.25 -18.50 -7.28
C GLY A 270 -1.55 -19.14 -6.09
N GLY A 271 -1.35 -18.43 -5.01
CA GLY A 271 -1.34 -19.02 -3.67
C GLY A 271 -2.77 -19.06 -3.12
N LYS A 272 -3.11 -20.13 -2.40
CA LYS A 272 -4.42 -20.27 -1.74
C LYS A 272 -4.37 -19.72 -0.32
N SER A 273 -4.14 -18.42 -0.17
CA SER A 273 -4.11 -17.80 1.15
C SER A 273 -5.46 -17.22 1.53
N ILE A 274 -5.92 -17.55 2.72
CA ILE A 274 -7.07 -16.88 3.35
C ILE A 274 -6.70 -15.49 3.88
N SER A 275 -5.42 -15.12 3.84
CA SER A 275 -4.94 -13.80 4.20
C SER A 275 -4.99 -12.88 2.96
N PRO A 276 -5.88 -11.90 2.93
CA PRO A 276 -6.05 -11.04 1.75
C PRO A 276 -5.05 -9.87 1.70
N GLY A 277 -3.92 -9.99 2.38
CA GLY A 277 -2.88 -8.98 2.33
C GLY A 277 -2.43 -8.71 0.89
N THR A 278 -2.68 -7.50 0.43
CA THR A 278 -2.30 -7.03 -0.90
C THR A 278 -1.60 -5.70 -0.81
N ASN A 279 -0.72 -5.43 -1.76
CA ASN A 279 -0.16 -4.10 -1.93
C ASN A 279 -0.14 -3.72 -3.41
N LEU A 280 -0.35 -2.43 -3.65
CA LEU A 280 -0.15 -1.75 -4.92
C LEU A 280 0.79 -0.58 -4.67
N ASN A 281 1.84 -0.50 -5.46
CA ASN A 281 2.70 0.66 -5.53
C ASN A 281 2.94 1.00 -7.01
N TYR A 282 3.50 2.16 -7.25
CA TYR A 282 3.94 2.54 -8.58
C TYR A 282 5.20 3.40 -8.52
N TYR A 283 5.90 3.43 -9.62
CA TYR A 283 7.03 4.32 -9.84
C TYR A 283 6.93 4.88 -11.25
N ILE A 284 7.15 6.19 -11.38
CA ILE A 284 7.20 6.88 -12.67
C ILE A 284 8.65 7.29 -12.94
N GLU A 285 9.23 6.68 -13.95
CA GLU A 285 10.53 7.09 -14.47
C GLU A 285 10.35 8.38 -15.27
N LYS A 286 11.26 9.33 -15.06
CA LYS A 286 11.29 10.59 -15.79
C LYS A 286 12.42 10.56 -16.80
N ASP A 287 12.24 11.23 -17.93
CA ASP A 287 13.31 11.49 -18.90
C ASP A 287 14.24 12.62 -18.43
N ALA A 288 15.25 12.91 -19.22
CA ALA A 288 16.20 13.98 -18.92
C ALA A 288 15.58 15.39 -18.87
N ALA A 289 14.38 15.57 -19.44
CA ALA A 289 13.60 16.81 -19.39
C ALA A 289 12.61 16.84 -18.21
N GLY A 290 12.58 15.80 -17.38
CA GLY A 290 11.68 15.68 -16.23
C GLY A 290 10.25 15.26 -16.59
N LYS A 291 10.01 14.87 -17.85
CA LYS A 291 8.72 14.35 -18.29
C LYS A 291 8.59 12.87 -17.98
N ASP A 292 7.34 12.40 -17.82
CA ASP A 292 7.04 10.98 -17.67
C ASP A 292 7.59 10.21 -18.87
N SER A 293 8.31 9.15 -18.63
CA SER A 293 8.87 8.28 -19.67
C SER A 293 8.35 6.85 -19.59
N LYS A 294 8.13 6.37 -18.36
CA LYS A 294 7.70 5.01 -18.12
C LYS A 294 6.98 4.89 -16.78
N LEU A 295 5.90 4.12 -16.76
CA LEU A 295 5.18 3.75 -15.54
C LEU A 295 5.48 2.30 -15.18
N TYR A 296 5.87 2.06 -13.95
CA TYR A 296 5.96 0.75 -13.35
C TYR A 296 4.82 0.56 -12.34
N LEU A 297 4.00 -0.46 -12.54
CA LEU A 297 2.98 -0.87 -11.58
C LEU A 297 3.44 -2.12 -10.85
N PHE A 298 3.43 -2.04 -9.54
CA PHE A 298 3.74 -3.16 -8.66
C PHE A 298 2.47 -3.68 -8.01
N ALA A 299 2.27 -5.00 -8.07
CA ALA A 299 1.18 -5.68 -7.39
C ALA A 299 1.72 -6.86 -6.59
N ALA A 300 1.27 -6.99 -5.36
CA ALA A 300 1.62 -8.12 -4.50
C ALA A 300 0.41 -8.66 -3.77
N ARG A 301 0.43 -9.95 -3.48
CA ARG A 301 -0.53 -10.61 -2.60
C ARG A 301 0.16 -11.65 -1.72
N CYS A 302 -0.30 -11.75 -0.49
CA CYS A 302 0.12 -12.78 0.46
C CYS A 302 0.07 -14.18 -0.18
N ASP A 303 1.16 -14.93 -0.06
CA ASP A 303 1.37 -16.29 -0.58
C ASP A 303 1.24 -16.46 -2.11
N SER A 304 1.03 -15.37 -2.86
CA SER A 304 0.99 -15.41 -4.34
C SER A 304 2.23 -14.78 -4.98
N GLY A 305 3.00 -14.01 -4.20
CA GLY A 305 4.16 -13.30 -4.69
C GLY A 305 3.84 -11.88 -5.17
N PHE A 306 4.65 -11.38 -6.09
CA PHE A 306 4.49 -10.04 -6.66
C PHE A 306 4.79 -10.03 -8.16
N ALA A 307 4.34 -8.97 -8.82
CA ALA A 307 4.69 -8.65 -10.20
C ALA A 307 5.01 -7.15 -10.36
N ILE A 308 5.88 -6.85 -11.30
CA ILE A 308 6.16 -5.48 -11.77
C ILE A 308 5.78 -5.44 -13.25
N CYS A 309 4.82 -4.60 -13.60
CA CYS A 309 4.38 -4.38 -14.97
C CYS A 309 4.93 -3.05 -15.47
N GLU A 310 5.55 -3.03 -16.62
CA GLU A 310 6.16 -1.85 -17.23
C GLU A 310 5.30 -1.33 -18.38
N PHE A 311 5.00 -0.03 -18.37
CA PHE A 311 4.20 0.66 -19.39
C PHE A 311 5.00 1.85 -19.94
N PRO A 312 5.55 1.74 -21.15
CA PRO A 312 6.20 2.87 -21.82
C PRO A 312 5.15 3.88 -22.30
N ILE A 313 5.55 5.15 -22.45
CA ILE A 313 4.75 6.11 -23.21
C ILE A 313 4.59 5.58 -24.63
N LYS A 314 3.37 5.61 -25.15
CA LYS A 314 3.14 5.40 -26.59
C LYS A 314 3.78 6.55 -27.35
N VAL A 315 4.90 6.30 -28.00
CA VAL A 315 5.41 7.22 -29.03
C VAL A 315 4.40 7.19 -30.15
N ALA A 316 3.74 8.32 -30.42
CA ALA A 316 2.99 8.47 -31.66
C ALA A 316 4.01 8.22 -32.79
N LEU A 317 3.83 7.15 -33.53
CA LEU A 317 4.53 7.01 -34.80
C LEU A 317 3.90 8.09 -35.69
N ASP A 318 4.68 9.11 -36.03
CA ASP A 318 4.31 10.07 -37.04
C ASP A 318 4.04 9.27 -38.34
N ASP A 319 2.78 9.25 -38.77
CA ASP A 319 2.35 8.69 -40.07
C ASP A 319 2.87 9.53 -41.24
#